data_4ff5570866a6b28435d2b2f93458792a
#
_entry.id   4ff5570866a6b28435d2b2f93458792a
#
_cell.length_a   1.000
_cell.length_b   1.000
_cell.length_c   1.000
_cell.angle_alpha   90.00
_cell.angle_beta   90.00
_cell.angle_gamma   90.00
#
_symmetry.space_group_name_H-M   'P 1'
#
loop_
_entity.id
_entity.type
_entity.pdbx_description
1 polymer ?
#
loop_
_entity_poly.entity_id
_entity_poly.type
_entity_poly.pdbx_seq_one_letter_code
_entity_poly.pdbx_strand_id
1 'polypeptide(L)'
;MRTAHDILQNIKNIFKKKSGQEFDNGSAIGLYTDAIAHTLEDVYAEIENNKTPHVWSFLQNETLDSTGEWVNLPRATGESDSQYKYRLMNWMLINEAANTKAIQLTLLNPTKGSNYSYFPKTRGAGTGTCYVIPKMYEEPYMTDALQEAQQKVESICSAGTYVEYIIPTIRNVILEIFLHSDDGDIDAIKINIAKQIKKYIDGLAPGEYLEIGKLNKIGIETPDVNYFNVISLFIDNDETDRIKVLQAIDSKFIFDTIKWIDEIN
;
A
#
# COMPACT_ATOMS: atom_id res chain seq x y z
N MET A 1 -28.27 -11.21 1.49
CA MET A 1 -29.43 -10.76 2.29
C MET A 1 -30.51 -11.84 2.26
N ARG A 2 -31.15 -12.19 3.37
CA ARG A 2 -32.26 -13.17 3.40
C ARG A 2 -33.55 -12.41 3.14
N THR A 3 -34.29 -12.82 2.12
CA THR A 3 -35.60 -12.23 1.80
C THR A 3 -36.69 -12.77 2.72
N ALA A 4 -37.83 -12.05 2.87
CA ALA A 4 -38.99 -12.54 3.59
C ALA A 4 -39.46 -13.91 3.09
N HIS A 5 -39.37 -14.15 1.78
CA HIS A 5 -39.64 -15.45 1.16
C HIS A 5 -38.74 -16.57 1.69
N ASP A 6 -37.43 -16.34 1.75
CA ASP A 6 -36.47 -17.33 2.27
C ASP A 6 -36.71 -17.63 3.76
N ILE A 7 -37.04 -16.62 4.53
CA ILE A 7 -37.35 -16.73 5.94
C ILE A 7 -38.64 -17.52 6.14
N LEU A 8 -39.71 -17.21 5.38
CA LEU A 8 -40.97 -17.92 5.41
C LEU A 8 -40.80 -19.41 5.07
N GLN A 9 -40.03 -19.72 4.02
CA GLN A 9 -39.77 -21.12 3.65
C GLN A 9 -39.02 -21.88 4.75
N ASN A 10 -38.09 -21.21 5.39
CA ASN A 10 -37.35 -21.81 6.49
C ASN A 10 -38.26 -22.10 7.71
N ILE A 11 -39.17 -21.14 8.04
CA ILE A 11 -40.17 -21.33 9.11
C ILE A 11 -41.08 -22.50 8.77
N LYS A 12 -41.59 -22.60 7.53
CA LYS A 12 -42.42 -23.72 7.06
C LYS A 12 -41.74 -25.06 7.23
N ASN A 13 -40.48 -25.14 6.82
CA ASN A 13 -39.67 -26.35 6.94
C ASN A 13 -39.45 -26.77 8.42
N ILE A 14 -39.17 -25.81 9.29
CA ILE A 14 -39.01 -26.05 10.74
C ILE A 14 -40.32 -26.52 11.34
N PHE A 15 -41.46 -25.86 10.99
CA PHE A 15 -42.79 -26.23 11.46
C PHE A 15 -43.17 -27.67 11.06
N LYS A 16 -43.00 -27.99 9.75
CA LYS A 16 -43.21 -29.35 9.23
C LYS A 16 -42.40 -30.37 9.94
N LYS A 17 -41.10 -30.08 10.18
CA LYS A 17 -40.19 -30.99 10.87
C LYS A 17 -40.59 -31.25 12.33
N LYS A 18 -41.17 -30.25 13.02
CA LYS A 18 -41.53 -30.35 14.44
C LYS A 18 -42.94 -30.86 14.67
N SER A 19 -43.91 -30.46 13.84
CA SER A 19 -45.35 -30.81 14.04
C SER A 19 -45.82 -31.93 13.11
N GLY A 20 -45.08 -32.27 12.08
CA GLY A 20 -45.52 -33.20 11.04
C GLY A 20 -46.60 -32.64 10.11
N GLN A 21 -46.99 -31.38 10.29
CA GLN A 21 -48.07 -30.70 9.55
C GLN A 21 -47.50 -29.57 8.70
N GLU A 22 -48.22 -29.28 7.59
CA GLU A 22 -47.96 -28.09 6.77
C GLU A 22 -49.10 -27.07 7.01
N PHE A 23 -48.77 -25.78 6.91
CA PHE A 23 -49.76 -24.72 6.93
C PHE A 23 -49.80 -23.96 5.60
N ASP A 24 -51.00 -23.55 5.21
CA ASP A 24 -51.19 -22.74 4.03
C ASP A 24 -50.97 -21.23 4.36
N ASN A 25 -50.49 -20.46 3.37
CA ASN A 25 -50.25 -19.03 3.50
C ASN A 25 -51.51 -18.22 3.90
N GLY A 26 -52.71 -18.68 3.49
CA GLY A 26 -53.98 -18.09 3.82
C GLY A 26 -54.54 -18.44 5.22
N SER A 27 -53.90 -19.37 5.94
CA SER A 27 -54.30 -19.70 7.30
C SER A 27 -53.87 -18.64 8.30
N ALA A 28 -54.49 -18.59 9.46
CA ALA A 28 -54.08 -17.67 10.52
C ALA A 28 -52.59 -17.81 10.88
N ILE A 29 -52.09 -19.05 10.95
CA ILE A 29 -50.66 -19.35 11.17
C ILE A 29 -49.82 -18.81 10.00
N GLY A 30 -50.29 -18.99 8.75
CA GLY A 30 -49.62 -18.49 7.57
C GLY A 30 -49.48 -16.97 7.56
N LEU A 31 -50.51 -16.24 7.91
CA LEU A 31 -50.50 -14.77 7.99
C LEU A 31 -49.57 -14.26 9.10
N TYR A 32 -49.59 -14.89 10.27
CA TYR A 32 -48.65 -14.53 11.34
C TYR A 32 -47.21 -14.79 10.98
N THR A 33 -46.92 -15.92 10.34
CA THR A 33 -45.53 -16.26 9.91
C THR A 33 -45.08 -15.35 8.79
N ASP A 34 -45.95 -14.91 7.90
CA ASP A 34 -45.62 -13.96 6.85
C ASP A 34 -45.27 -12.58 7.43
N ALA A 35 -46.07 -12.10 8.38
CA ALA A 35 -45.80 -10.86 9.11
C ALA A 35 -44.45 -10.92 9.86
N ILE A 36 -44.16 -12.04 10.52
CA ILE A 36 -42.88 -12.26 11.19
C ILE A 36 -41.73 -12.28 10.17
N ALA A 37 -41.91 -12.93 9.02
CA ALA A 37 -40.88 -13.02 7.98
C ALA A 37 -40.54 -11.64 7.43
N HIS A 38 -41.50 -10.77 7.18
CA HIS A 38 -41.26 -9.38 6.75
C HIS A 38 -40.58 -8.56 7.85
N THR A 39 -41.01 -8.67 9.11
CA THR A 39 -40.33 -7.98 10.21
C THR A 39 -38.86 -8.42 10.34
N LEU A 40 -38.57 -9.74 10.17
CA LEU A 40 -37.23 -10.23 10.20
C LEU A 40 -36.39 -9.81 8.98
N GLU A 41 -37.00 -9.66 7.79
CA GLU A 41 -36.33 -9.10 6.62
C GLU A 41 -35.85 -7.68 6.91
N ASP A 42 -36.71 -6.83 7.50
CA ASP A 42 -36.36 -5.46 7.89
C ASP A 42 -35.19 -5.46 8.91
N VAL A 43 -35.26 -6.33 9.92
CA VAL A 43 -34.17 -6.48 10.90
C VAL A 43 -32.88 -6.95 10.23
N TYR A 44 -32.93 -7.91 9.29
CA TYR A 44 -31.76 -8.32 8.54
C TYR A 44 -31.23 -7.21 7.64
N ALA A 45 -32.10 -6.39 7.03
CA ALA A 45 -31.70 -5.22 6.26
C ALA A 45 -30.98 -4.19 7.14
N GLU A 46 -31.52 -3.94 8.35
CA GLU A 46 -30.91 -3.03 9.30
C GLU A 46 -29.56 -3.56 9.82
N ILE A 47 -29.47 -4.87 10.13
CA ILE A 47 -28.20 -5.51 10.48
C ILE A 47 -27.17 -5.43 9.33
N GLU A 48 -27.61 -5.64 8.08
CA GLU A 48 -26.73 -5.55 6.89
C GLU A 48 -26.26 -4.11 6.68
N ASN A 49 -27.14 -3.13 6.84
CA ASN A 49 -26.81 -1.72 6.77
C ASN A 49 -25.93 -1.27 7.95
N ASN A 50 -26.08 -1.90 9.11
CA ASN A 50 -25.26 -1.67 10.30
C ASN A 50 -24.04 -2.61 10.40
N LYS A 51 -23.89 -3.58 9.51
CA LYS A 51 -22.61 -4.22 9.24
C LYS A 51 -21.70 -3.22 8.54
N THR A 52 -21.35 -2.15 9.23
CA THR A 52 -20.38 -1.18 8.74
C THR A 52 -19.06 -1.89 8.51
N PRO A 53 -18.59 -1.98 7.27
CA PRO A 53 -17.18 -2.18 7.06
C PRO A 53 -16.51 -1.01 7.75
N HIS A 54 -15.68 -1.28 8.72
CA HIS A 54 -14.92 -0.32 9.53
C HIS A 54 -15.34 1.14 9.31
N VAL A 55 -15.99 1.76 10.31
CA VAL A 55 -16.51 3.14 10.27
C VAL A 55 -15.58 4.12 9.52
N TRP A 56 -14.28 3.90 9.63
CA TRP A 56 -13.21 4.62 8.98
C TRP A 56 -13.25 4.65 7.44
N SER A 57 -13.81 3.63 6.78
CA SER A 57 -13.82 3.54 5.31
C SER A 57 -14.74 4.59 4.67
N PHE A 58 -15.79 5.04 5.37
CA PHE A 58 -16.74 6.03 4.88
C PHE A 58 -16.40 7.46 5.27
N LEU A 59 -15.57 7.67 6.29
CA LEU A 59 -15.20 9.01 6.73
C LEU A 59 -14.29 9.68 5.70
N GLN A 60 -14.52 10.95 5.44
CA GLN A 60 -13.74 11.77 4.51
C GLN A 60 -13.58 13.19 5.07
N ASN A 61 -12.50 13.85 4.68
CA ASN A 61 -12.23 15.24 5.02
C ASN A 61 -12.46 15.56 6.51
N GLU A 62 -13.26 16.57 6.81
CA GLU A 62 -13.52 17.09 8.17
C GLU A 62 -14.06 16.04 9.14
N THR A 63 -14.89 15.10 8.66
CA THR A 63 -15.43 14.01 9.51
C THR A 63 -14.34 13.05 9.95
N LEU A 64 -13.38 12.80 9.04
CA LEU A 64 -12.22 11.97 9.35
C LEU A 64 -11.27 12.69 10.32
N ASP A 65 -11.09 13.99 10.16
CA ASP A 65 -10.24 14.81 11.02
C ASP A 65 -10.83 14.90 12.43
N SER A 66 -12.15 15.19 12.57
CA SER A 66 -12.84 15.20 13.86
C SER A 66 -12.75 13.85 14.60
N THR A 67 -12.82 12.75 13.85
CA THR A 67 -12.68 11.42 14.46
C THR A 67 -11.27 11.16 14.96
N GLY A 68 -10.26 11.62 14.22
CA GLY A 68 -8.88 11.52 14.64
C GLY A 68 -8.55 12.38 15.84
N GLU A 69 -9.11 13.58 15.92
CA GLU A 69 -9.01 14.44 17.11
C GLU A 69 -9.61 13.78 18.36
N TRP A 70 -10.76 13.11 18.20
CA TRP A 70 -11.40 12.38 19.29
C TRP A 70 -10.52 11.28 19.89
N VAL A 71 -9.72 10.60 19.06
CA VAL A 71 -8.76 9.57 19.51
C VAL A 71 -7.36 10.16 19.80
N ASN A 72 -7.23 11.50 19.85
CA ASN A 72 -5.99 12.21 20.05
C ASN A 72 -4.90 11.86 19.03
N LEU A 73 -5.30 11.68 17.78
CA LEU A 73 -4.42 11.37 16.65
C LEU A 73 -4.71 12.34 15.48
N PRO A 74 -4.36 13.63 15.58
CA PRO A 74 -4.62 14.59 14.51
C PRO A 74 -3.90 14.24 13.22
N ARG A 75 -4.42 14.74 12.09
CA ARG A 75 -3.80 14.59 10.77
C ARG A 75 -2.44 15.25 10.73
N ALA A 76 -1.46 14.57 10.14
CA ALA A 76 -0.15 15.16 9.89
C ALA A 76 -0.20 16.14 8.70
N THR A 77 0.68 17.14 8.70
CA THR A 77 0.74 18.12 7.61
C THR A 77 1.05 17.45 6.27
N GLY A 78 0.17 17.63 5.28
CA GLY A 78 0.31 17.04 3.95
C GLY A 78 -0.11 15.57 3.84
N GLU A 79 -0.68 14.99 4.89
CA GLU A 79 -1.17 13.61 4.89
C GLU A 79 -2.49 13.50 4.11
N SER A 80 -2.56 12.58 3.14
CA SER A 80 -3.79 12.30 2.38
C SER A 80 -4.82 11.54 3.23
N ASP A 81 -6.11 11.60 2.84
CA ASP A 81 -7.18 10.86 3.52
C ASP A 81 -6.92 9.36 3.61
N SER A 82 -6.36 8.76 2.56
CA SER A 82 -6.05 7.33 2.56
C SER A 82 -4.94 6.96 3.54
N GLN A 83 -3.91 7.79 3.66
CA GLN A 83 -2.81 7.61 4.62
C GLN A 83 -3.31 7.81 6.05
N TYR A 84 -4.11 8.86 6.27
CA TYR A 84 -4.68 9.14 7.58
C TYR A 84 -5.65 8.05 8.04
N LYS A 85 -6.54 7.56 7.17
CA LYS A 85 -7.40 6.39 7.44
C LYS A 85 -6.59 5.17 7.86
N TYR A 86 -5.53 4.86 7.10
CA TYR A 86 -4.66 3.73 7.42
C TYR A 86 -4.03 3.88 8.81
N ARG A 87 -3.59 5.09 9.18
CA ARG A 87 -3.03 5.39 10.49
C ARG A 87 -4.06 5.29 11.61
N LEU A 88 -5.29 5.80 11.41
CA LEU A 88 -6.40 5.69 12.36
C LEU A 88 -6.83 4.22 12.56
N MET A 89 -6.94 3.44 11.50
CA MET A 89 -7.28 2.00 11.58
C MET A 89 -6.25 1.19 12.38
N ASN A 90 -5.02 1.65 12.40
CA ASN A 90 -3.93 1.02 13.15
C ASN A 90 -3.61 1.75 14.46
N TRP A 91 -4.47 2.67 14.90
CA TRP A 91 -4.26 3.51 16.08
C TRP A 91 -3.89 2.73 17.35
N MET A 92 -4.55 1.61 17.60
CA MET A 92 -4.23 0.77 18.75
C MET A 92 -2.80 0.23 18.68
N LEU A 93 -2.35 -0.13 17.47
CA LEU A 93 -0.98 -0.61 17.25
C LEU A 93 0.08 0.49 17.43
N ILE A 94 -0.29 1.75 17.17
CA ILE A 94 0.60 2.90 17.39
C ILE A 94 0.77 3.16 18.89
N ASN A 95 -0.29 2.98 19.67
CA ASN A 95 -0.25 3.16 21.12
C ASN A 95 0.39 1.98 21.88
N GLU A 96 0.52 0.81 21.24
CA GLU A 96 1.32 -0.29 21.77
C GLU A 96 2.81 0.02 21.54
N ALA A 97 3.45 0.65 22.50
CA ALA A 97 4.86 1.01 22.43
C ALA A 97 5.75 -0.18 22.02
N ALA A 98 6.73 0.07 21.17
CA ALA A 98 7.83 -0.82 20.80
C ALA A 98 7.51 -2.06 19.95
N ASN A 99 6.31 -2.23 19.40
CA ASN A 99 6.14 -3.28 18.40
C ASN A 99 6.59 -2.82 17.00
N THR A 100 7.00 -3.78 16.16
CA THR A 100 7.49 -3.54 14.79
C THR A 100 6.49 -2.71 13.96
N LYS A 101 5.19 -3.00 14.11
CA LYS A 101 4.15 -2.31 13.35
C LYS A 101 3.99 -0.85 13.76
N ALA A 102 4.08 -0.55 15.05
CA ALA A 102 4.05 0.81 15.56
C ALA A 102 5.23 1.64 15.00
N ILE A 103 6.44 1.07 15.01
CA ILE A 103 7.63 1.72 14.43
C ILE A 103 7.42 1.99 12.94
N GLN A 104 6.96 0.99 12.17
CA GLN A 104 6.70 1.16 10.73
C GLN A 104 5.65 2.24 10.45
N LEU A 105 4.56 2.29 11.24
CA LEU A 105 3.50 3.29 11.07
C LEU A 105 3.97 4.71 11.42
N THR A 106 4.80 4.86 12.46
CA THR A 106 5.36 6.16 12.85
C THR A 106 6.34 6.70 11.80
N LEU A 107 7.02 5.81 11.09
CA LEU A 107 7.92 6.18 10.00
C LEU A 107 7.20 6.53 8.69
N LEU A 108 5.88 6.30 8.59
CA LEU A 108 5.12 6.77 7.43
C LEU A 108 5.13 8.30 7.37
N ASN A 109 5.03 8.83 6.14
CA ASN A 109 5.01 10.26 5.87
C ASN A 109 6.25 11.01 6.39
N PRO A 110 7.44 10.70 5.87
CA PRO A 110 8.65 11.44 6.19
C PRO A 110 8.55 12.88 5.70
N THR A 111 9.01 13.85 6.50
CA THR A 111 9.07 15.28 6.12
C THR A 111 10.43 15.65 5.55
N LYS A 112 11.50 15.12 6.09
CA LYS A 112 12.90 15.37 5.71
C LYS A 112 13.44 14.29 4.77
N GLY A 113 13.07 13.02 4.98
CA GLY A 113 13.39 11.93 4.09
C GLY A 113 12.41 11.80 2.92
N SER A 114 12.75 10.96 1.94
CA SER A 114 11.85 10.50 0.89
C SER A 114 11.15 9.20 1.28
N ASN A 115 11.83 8.33 2.03
CA ASN A 115 11.28 7.08 2.54
C ASN A 115 12.08 6.58 3.74
N TYR A 116 11.40 5.84 4.64
CA TYR A 116 12.01 5.15 5.77
C TYR A 116 11.57 3.69 5.78
N SER A 117 12.51 2.76 5.94
CA SER A 117 12.22 1.32 5.99
C SER A 117 12.80 0.71 7.25
N TYR A 118 11.97 0.09 8.10
CA TYR A 118 12.39 -0.53 9.34
C TYR A 118 12.36 -2.05 9.25
N PHE A 119 13.48 -2.68 9.59
CA PHE A 119 13.65 -4.12 9.65
C PHE A 119 13.97 -4.54 11.08
N PRO A 120 13.10 -5.35 11.72
CA PRO A 120 13.31 -5.83 13.08
C PRO A 120 14.33 -6.97 13.14
N LYS A 121 14.91 -7.17 14.34
CA LYS A 121 15.75 -8.31 14.68
C LYS A 121 17.02 -8.49 13.81
N THR A 122 17.53 -7.43 13.24
CA THR A 122 18.71 -7.50 12.34
C THR A 122 19.96 -8.03 13.02
N ARG A 123 20.08 -7.88 14.34
CA ARG A 123 21.18 -8.38 15.18
C ARG A 123 20.67 -9.21 16.37
N GLY A 124 19.45 -9.74 16.31
CA GLY A 124 18.81 -10.51 17.38
C GLY A 124 17.65 -9.78 18.05
N ALA A 125 17.14 -10.38 19.12
CA ALA A 125 16.01 -9.85 19.87
C ALA A 125 16.32 -8.45 20.44
N GLY A 126 15.35 -7.54 20.38
CA GLY A 126 15.51 -6.16 20.86
C GLY A 126 16.32 -5.24 19.93
N THR A 127 16.65 -5.69 18.72
CA THR A 127 17.39 -4.87 17.75
C THR A 127 16.59 -4.62 16.48
N GLY A 128 16.93 -3.56 15.76
CA GLY A 128 16.38 -3.25 14.45
C GLY A 128 17.30 -2.33 13.66
N THR A 129 17.05 -2.24 12.36
CA THR A 129 17.75 -1.30 11.48
C THR A 129 16.71 -0.48 10.72
N CYS A 130 16.87 0.83 10.77
CA CYS A 130 16.08 1.79 10.01
C CYS A 130 16.93 2.30 8.84
N TYR A 131 16.54 1.95 7.63
CA TYR A 131 17.14 2.52 6.41
C TYR A 131 16.46 3.81 6.08
N VAL A 132 17.25 4.88 6.02
CA VAL A 132 16.80 6.25 5.83
C VAL A 132 17.19 6.70 4.43
N ILE A 133 16.18 6.93 3.58
CA ILE A 133 16.40 7.45 2.23
C ILE A 133 16.14 8.96 2.28
N PRO A 134 17.18 9.81 2.18
CA PRO A 134 17.02 11.26 2.20
C PRO A 134 16.40 11.75 0.90
N LYS A 135 15.88 12.97 0.87
CA LYS A 135 15.39 13.61 -0.37
C LYS A 135 16.51 13.90 -1.36
N MET A 136 17.69 14.26 -0.83
CA MET A 136 18.93 14.43 -1.57
C MET A 136 20.08 13.80 -0.78
N TYR A 137 21.03 13.18 -1.49
CA TYR A 137 22.20 12.55 -0.89
C TYR A 137 23.35 13.56 -0.68
N GLU A 138 23.00 14.68 -0.06
CA GLU A 138 23.88 15.80 0.27
C GLU A 138 23.59 16.31 1.67
N GLU A 139 24.58 16.91 2.34
CA GLU A 139 24.34 17.62 3.58
C GLU A 139 23.66 18.99 3.32
N PRO A 140 22.72 19.44 4.15
CA PRO A 140 22.28 18.86 5.44
C PRO A 140 21.16 17.80 5.33
N TYR A 141 20.67 17.46 4.13
CA TYR A 141 19.50 16.58 3.92
C TYR A 141 19.67 15.19 4.53
N MET A 142 20.90 14.65 4.47
CA MET A 142 21.20 13.33 5.05
C MET A 142 21.09 13.37 6.57
N THR A 143 21.73 14.36 7.22
CA THR A 143 21.66 14.54 8.67
C THR A 143 20.25 14.83 9.16
N ASP A 144 19.51 15.69 8.46
CA ASP A 144 18.11 16.03 8.80
C ASP A 144 17.19 14.79 8.74
N ALA A 145 17.34 13.96 7.71
CA ALA A 145 16.53 12.74 7.54
C ALA A 145 16.86 11.69 8.63
N LEU A 146 18.14 11.53 8.99
CA LEU A 146 18.55 10.64 10.09
C LEU A 146 17.98 11.10 11.43
N GLN A 147 18.07 12.40 11.74
CA GLN A 147 17.54 12.96 12.97
C GLN A 147 16.01 12.80 13.05
N GLU A 148 15.29 13.06 11.96
CA GLU A 148 13.83 12.84 11.92
C GLU A 148 13.48 11.38 12.19
N ALA A 149 14.15 10.43 11.52
CA ALA A 149 13.91 9.01 11.71
C ALA A 149 14.18 8.59 13.16
N GLN A 150 15.29 9.06 13.73
CA GLN A 150 15.66 8.79 15.11
C GLN A 150 14.60 9.33 16.09
N GLN A 151 14.21 10.59 15.98
CA GLN A 151 13.19 11.20 16.84
C GLN A 151 11.86 10.46 16.77
N LYS A 152 11.42 10.09 15.56
CA LYS A 152 10.17 9.34 15.37
C LYS A 152 10.22 7.96 16.04
N VAL A 153 11.32 7.23 15.88
CA VAL A 153 11.46 5.88 16.44
C VAL A 153 11.64 5.93 17.95
N GLU A 154 12.47 6.82 18.46
CA GLU A 154 12.72 6.97 19.92
C GLU A 154 11.45 7.36 20.68
N SER A 155 10.53 8.11 20.05
CA SER A 155 9.27 8.51 20.69
C SER A 155 8.36 7.32 21.05
N ILE A 156 8.57 6.16 20.41
CA ILE A 156 7.71 4.96 20.57
C ILE A 156 8.49 3.71 21.01
N CYS A 157 9.82 3.72 20.95
CA CYS A 157 10.62 2.58 21.38
C CYS A 157 10.61 2.44 22.90
N SER A 158 10.49 1.20 23.36
CA SER A 158 10.68 0.89 24.78
C SER A 158 12.16 0.90 25.16
N ALA A 159 12.42 1.12 26.45
CA ALA A 159 13.77 0.98 27.00
C ALA A 159 14.36 -0.41 26.68
N GLY A 160 15.58 -0.44 26.16
CA GLY A 160 16.27 -1.68 25.77
C GLY A 160 16.10 -2.09 24.32
N THR A 161 15.35 -1.34 23.51
CA THR A 161 15.34 -1.52 22.04
C THR A 161 16.47 -0.71 21.43
N TYR A 162 17.37 -1.37 20.70
CA TYR A 162 18.44 -0.73 19.96
C TYR A 162 18.08 -0.64 18.48
N VAL A 163 18.07 0.57 17.93
CA VAL A 163 17.82 0.80 16.51
C VAL A 163 19.02 1.49 15.89
N GLU A 164 19.54 0.89 14.83
CA GLU A 164 20.58 1.48 14.01
C GLU A 164 19.96 2.22 12.83
N TYR A 165 20.50 3.39 12.50
CA TYR A 165 20.01 4.23 11.39
C TYR A 165 21.08 4.28 10.33
N ILE A 166 20.74 3.84 9.11
CA ILE A 166 21.69 3.71 7.99
C ILE A 166 21.11 4.41 6.77
N ILE A 167 21.92 5.22 6.10
CA ILE A 167 21.64 5.69 4.74
C ILE A 167 22.14 4.61 3.79
N PRO A 168 21.26 4.03 2.93
CA PRO A 168 21.66 2.98 1.99
C PRO A 168 22.71 3.48 1.00
N THR A 169 23.60 2.59 0.59
CA THR A 169 24.55 2.86 -0.50
C THR A 169 23.79 3.03 -1.82
N ILE A 170 24.07 4.10 -2.54
CA ILE A 170 23.49 4.33 -3.86
C ILE A 170 24.07 3.34 -4.86
N ARG A 171 23.21 2.79 -5.70
CA ARG A 171 23.57 1.99 -6.86
C ARG A 171 22.90 2.55 -8.11
N ASN A 172 23.69 3.03 -9.04
CA ASN A 172 23.21 3.69 -10.25
C ASN A 172 22.69 2.65 -11.25
N VAL A 173 21.52 2.91 -11.80
CA VAL A 173 20.86 2.04 -12.79
C VAL A 173 20.86 2.73 -14.15
N ILE A 174 21.51 2.09 -15.12
CA ILE A 174 21.57 2.52 -16.52
C ILE A 174 20.84 1.47 -17.35
N LEU A 175 20.00 1.91 -18.29
CA LEU A 175 19.23 1.06 -19.16
C LEU A 175 19.63 1.30 -20.62
N GLU A 176 19.72 0.23 -21.39
CA GLU A 176 19.76 0.28 -22.86
C GLU A 176 18.41 -0.16 -23.40
N ILE A 177 17.74 0.72 -24.13
CA ILE A 177 16.36 0.51 -24.55
C ILE A 177 16.25 0.73 -26.05
N PHE A 178 15.61 -0.23 -26.72
CA PHE A 178 15.13 -0.05 -28.08
C PHE A 178 13.68 0.40 -28.06
N LEU A 179 13.42 1.49 -28.79
CA LEU A 179 12.09 2.09 -28.92
C LEU A 179 11.80 2.33 -30.41
N HIS A 180 10.64 1.87 -30.86
CA HIS A 180 10.11 2.17 -32.19
C HIS A 180 8.70 2.75 -32.08
N SER A 181 8.50 3.84 -32.80
CA SER A 181 7.21 4.55 -32.95
C SER A 181 7.07 5.01 -34.38
N ASP A 182 5.93 4.69 -35.00
CA ASP A 182 5.61 5.11 -36.39
C ASP A 182 4.98 6.52 -36.41
N ASP A 183 4.26 6.84 -35.34
CA ASP A 183 3.50 8.10 -35.20
C ASP A 183 3.89 8.82 -33.92
N GLY A 184 4.06 10.14 -34.00
CA GLY A 184 4.26 10.98 -32.83
C GLY A 184 5.65 11.61 -32.72
N ASP A 185 5.79 12.48 -31.72
CA ASP A 185 7.06 13.11 -31.35
C ASP A 185 7.87 12.12 -30.50
N ILE A 186 8.83 11.45 -31.16
CA ILE A 186 9.65 10.41 -30.52
C ILE A 186 10.43 10.96 -29.31
N ASP A 187 10.81 12.24 -29.32
CA ASP A 187 11.53 12.85 -28.21
C ASP A 187 10.60 13.07 -27.00
N ALA A 188 9.37 13.50 -27.23
CA ALA A 188 8.36 13.61 -26.19
C ALA A 188 8.01 12.24 -25.57
N ILE A 189 7.92 11.18 -26.40
CA ILE A 189 7.70 9.81 -25.95
C ILE A 189 8.88 9.35 -25.08
N LYS A 190 10.14 9.53 -25.53
CA LYS A 190 11.35 9.20 -24.79
C LYS A 190 11.39 9.87 -23.41
N ILE A 191 11.06 11.16 -23.35
CA ILE A 191 11.02 11.93 -22.09
C ILE A 191 9.94 11.38 -21.13
N ASN A 192 8.75 11.08 -21.65
CA ASN A 192 7.67 10.51 -20.83
C ASN A 192 8.04 9.14 -20.26
N ILE A 193 8.57 8.25 -21.07
CA ILE A 193 9.04 6.93 -20.66
C ILE A 193 10.15 7.05 -19.61
N ALA A 194 11.15 7.90 -19.86
CA ALA A 194 12.25 8.13 -18.91
C ALA A 194 11.73 8.62 -17.55
N LYS A 195 10.74 9.50 -17.54
CA LYS A 195 10.10 9.99 -16.30
C LYS A 195 9.36 8.87 -15.55
N GLN A 196 8.65 8.00 -16.24
CA GLN A 196 7.93 6.89 -15.63
C GLN A 196 8.89 5.82 -15.10
N ILE A 197 9.92 5.47 -15.86
CA ILE A 197 10.98 4.54 -15.46
C ILE A 197 11.72 5.09 -14.23
N LYS A 198 12.10 6.37 -14.25
CA LYS A 198 12.72 7.03 -13.10
C LYS A 198 11.83 6.93 -11.86
N LYS A 199 10.53 7.24 -12.00
CA LYS A 199 9.57 7.13 -10.89
C LYS A 199 9.47 5.70 -10.35
N TYR A 200 9.53 4.69 -11.21
CA TYR A 200 9.50 3.28 -10.79
C TYR A 200 10.78 2.88 -10.06
N ILE A 201 11.96 3.16 -10.63
CA ILE A 201 13.25 2.76 -10.05
C ILE A 201 13.50 3.50 -8.73
N ASP A 202 13.34 4.82 -8.73
CA ASP A 202 13.54 5.63 -7.52
C ASP A 202 12.48 5.32 -6.44
N GLY A 203 11.32 4.79 -6.82
CA GLY A 203 10.26 4.34 -5.92
C GLY A 203 10.51 3.00 -5.24
N LEU A 204 11.43 2.16 -5.73
CA LEU A 204 11.72 0.87 -5.12
C LEU A 204 12.26 1.02 -3.70
N ALA A 205 11.69 0.27 -2.76
CA ALA A 205 12.21 0.22 -1.40
C ALA A 205 13.40 -0.76 -1.29
N PRO A 206 14.31 -0.57 -0.31
CA PRO A 206 15.34 -1.56 -0.01
C PRO A 206 14.75 -2.96 0.19
N GLY A 207 15.34 -3.97 -0.44
CA GLY A 207 14.84 -5.35 -0.43
C GLY A 207 13.79 -5.67 -1.50
N GLU A 208 13.38 -4.73 -2.34
CA GLU A 208 12.51 -4.97 -3.47
C GLU A 208 13.26 -5.37 -4.74
N TYR A 209 12.53 -5.94 -5.71
CA TYR A 209 13.09 -6.35 -6.98
C TYR A 209 12.90 -5.29 -8.07
N LEU A 210 13.99 -4.95 -8.76
CA LEU A 210 13.94 -4.31 -10.06
C LEU A 210 13.59 -5.37 -11.11
N GLU A 211 12.44 -5.25 -11.75
CA GLU A 211 11.91 -6.24 -12.71
C GLU A 211 11.89 -5.66 -14.12
N ILE A 212 12.63 -6.28 -15.06
CA ILE A 212 12.62 -5.88 -16.48
C ILE A 212 11.22 -5.94 -17.07
N GLY A 213 10.41 -6.94 -16.65
CA GLY A 213 9.02 -7.05 -17.11
C GLY A 213 8.16 -5.82 -16.77
N LYS A 214 8.39 -5.17 -15.62
CA LYS A 214 7.69 -3.93 -15.26
C LYS A 214 8.18 -2.74 -16.09
N LEU A 215 9.48 -2.68 -16.40
CA LEU A 215 10.05 -1.66 -17.28
C LEU A 215 9.47 -1.79 -18.69
N ASN A 216 9.43 -3.00 -19.24
CA ASN A 216 8.83 -3.26 -20.55
C ASN A 216 7.33 -2.89 -20.59
N LYS A 217 6.59 -3.19 -19.50
CA LYS A 217 5.20 -2.81 -19.38
C LYS A 217 5.01 -1.29 -19.43
N ILE A 218 5.84 -0.52 -18.73
CA ILE A 218 5.80 0.95 -18.77
C ILE A 218 5.96 1.47 -20.20
N GLY A 219 6.92 0.92 -20.96
CA GLY A 219 7.13 1.33 -22.34
C GLY A 219 5.96 0.98 -23.25
N ILE A 220 5.44 -0.25 -23.17
CA ILE A 220 4.34 -0.73 -24.02
C ILE A 220 3.01 -0.02 -23.70
N GLU A 221 2.77 0.35 -22.45
CA GLU A 221 1.55 1.08 -22.05
C GLU A 221 1.62 2.60 -22.37
N THR A 222 2.78 3.10 -22.82
CA THR A 222 2.90 4.50 -23.25
C THR A 222 2.23 4.68 -24.62
N PRO A 223 1.35 5.69 -24.80
CA PRO A 223 0.72 5.96 -26.09
C PRO A 223 1.75 6.16 -27.21
N ASP A 224 1.36 5.78 -28.43
CA ASP A 224 2.15 5.92 -29.67
C ASP A 224 3.45 5.11 -29.70
N VAL A 225 3.61 4.12 -28.81
CA VAL A 225 4.73 3.17 -28.81
C VAL A 225 4.31 1.89 -29.50
N ASN A 226 4.95 1.57 -30.63
CA ASN A 226 4.68 0.34 -31.40
C ASN A 226 5.52 -0.83 -30.87
N TYR A 227 6.75 -0.54 -30.48
CA TYR A 227 7.65 -1.55 -29.92
C TYR A 227 8.56 -0.95 -28.86
N PHE A 228 8.71 -1.68 -27.76
CA PHE A 228 9.58 -1.30 -26.64
C PHE A 228 10.24 -2.54 -26.05
N ASN A 229 11.55 -2.50 -25.87
CA ASN A 229 12.28 -3.57 -25.22
C ASN A 229 13.53 -3.02 -24.48
N VAL A 230 13.67 -3.44 -23.22
CA VAL A 230 14.92 -3.23 -22.47
C VAL A 230 15.91 -4.29 -22.93
N ILE A 231 16.98 -3.88 -23.58
CA ILE A 231 18.02 -4.75 -24.13
C ILE A 231 19.02 -5.14 -23.04
N SER A 232 19.57 -4.14 -22.34
CA SER A 232 20.56 -4.35 -21.29
C SER A 232 20.24 -3.49 -20.06
N LEU A 233 20.57 -4.04 -18.90
CA LEU A 233 20.47 -3.39 -17.60
C LEU A 233 21.86 -3.37 -16.95
N PHE A 234 22.34 -2.20 -16.58
CA PHE A 234 23.61 -2.02 -15.88
C PHE A 234 23.36 -1.48 -14.48
N ILE A 235 24.07 -2.03 -13.50
CA ILE A 235 24.08 -1.55 -12.12
C ILE A 235 25.52 -1.20 -11.76
N ASP A 236 25.80 0.07 -11.49
CA ASP A 236 27.14 0.63 -11.26
C ASP A 236 28.11 0.33 -12.43
N ASN A 237 27.59 0.33 -13.66
CA ASN A 237 28.26 -0.01 -14.93
C ASN A 237 28.51 -1.51 -15.16
N ASP A 238 28.09 -2.39 -14.25
CA ASP A 238 28.15 -3.84 -14.47
C ASP A 238 26.85 -4.31 -15.15
N GLU A 239 26.98 -4.95 -16.32
CA GLU A 239 25.84 -5.52 -17.02
C GLU A 239 25.26 -6.72 -16.27
N THR A 240 23.95 -6.83 -16.29
CA THR A 240 23.25 -7.95 -15.66
C THR A 240 22.22 -8.56 -16.61
N ASP A 241 22.34 -9.86 -16.87
CA ASP A 241 21.41 -10.65 -17.70
C ASP A 241 20.17 -11.09 -16.94
N ARG A 242 19.99 -10.63 -15.70
CA ARG A 242 18.89 -11.09 -14.85
C ARG A 242 17.60 -10.37 -15.19
N ILE A 243 16.53 -11.12 -15.40
CA ILE A 243 15.16 -10.60 -15.58
C ILE A 243 14.67 -9.86 -14.33
N LYS A 244 15.23 -10.21 -13.17
CA LYS A 244 14.90 -9.67 -11.85
C LYS A 244 16.17 -9.46 -11.05
N VAL A 245 16.42 -8.25 -10.57
CA VAL A 245 17.57 -7.94 -9.71
C VAL A 245 17.07 -7.52 -8.34
N LEU A 246 17.50 -8.24 -7.31
CA LEU A 246 17.22 -7.88 -5.93
C LEU A 246 18.03 -6.66 -5.53
N GLN A 247 17.36 -5.59 -5.14
CA GLN A 247 18.00 -4.50 -4.43
C GLN A 247 18.37 -4.99 -3.03
N ALA A 248 19.65 -4.99 -2.69
CA ALA A 248 20.09 -5.37 -1.35
C ALA A 248 19.46 -4.41 -0.31
N ILE A 249 19.26 -4.92 0.92
CA ILE A 249 18.59 -4.14 1.98
C ILE A 249 19.40 -2.89 2.34
N ASP A 250 20.72 -2.96 2.21
CA ASP A 250 21.67 -1.88 2.48
C ASP A 250 22.00 -1.01 1.26
N SER A 251 21.28 -1.20 0.16
CA SER A 251 21.47 -0.43 -1.07
C SER A 251 20.18 0.21 -1.55
N LYS A 252 20.30 1.25 -2.37
CA LYS A 252 19.20 1.97 -3.02
C LYS A 252 19.50 2.14 -4.50
N PHE A 253 18.64 1.58 -5.36
CA PHE A 253 18.69 1.83 -6.78
C PHE A 253 18.22 3.26 -7.08
N ILE A 254 19.01 3.97 -7.87
CA ILE A 254 18.69 5.30 -8.39
C ILE A 254 18.82 5.24 -9.90
N PHE A 255 17.80 5.74 -10.59
CA PHE A 255 17.84 5.89 -12.02
C PHE A 255 18.89 6.93 -12.43
N ASP A 256 19.82 6.56 -13.28
CA ASP A 256 20.85 7.45 -13.84
C ASP A 256 20.45 7.90 -15.24
N THR A 257 20.50 7.01 -16.24
CA THR A 257 20.23 7.37 -17.62
C THR A 257 19.67 6.22 -18.45
N ILE A 258 19.09 6.56 -19.61
CA ILE A 258 18.72 5.63 -20.66
C ILE A 258 19.58 5.90 -21.89
N LYS A 259 20.22 4.85 -22.40
CA LYS A 259 20.81 4.84 -23.74
C LYS A 259 19.78 4.30 -24.72
N TRP A 260 19.30 5.17 -25.60
CA TRP A 260 18.37 4.79 -26.65
C TRP A 260 19.14 4.16 -27.81
N ILE A 261 18.69 3.01 -28.27
CA ILE A 261 19.26 2.28 -29.39
C ILE A 261 18.33 2.43 -30.58
N ASP A 262 18.82 2.92 -31.69
CA ASP A 262 18.01 3.20 -32.87
C ASP A 262 17.89 1.99 -33.81
N GLU A 263 18.84 1.02 -33.74
CA GLU A 263 18.82 -0.22 -34.52
C GLU A 263 19.23 -1.43 -33.66
N ILE A 264 18.50 -2.54 -33.80
CA ILE A 264 18.92 -3.84 -33.23
C ILE A 264 19.81 -4.53 -34.28
N ASN A 265 21.11 -4.63 -34.05
CA ASN A 265 22.03 -5.40 -34.88
C ASN A 265 21.83 -6.91 -34.69
#